data_3964c4707474e3c3d1213469201dfdb3
#
_entry.id   3964c4707474e3c3d1213469201dfdb3
#
_cell.length_a   1.000
_cell.length_b   1.000
_cell.length_c   1.000
_cell.angle_alpha   90.00
_cell.angle_beta   90.00
_cell.angle_gamma   90.00
#
_symmetry.space_group_name_H-M   'P 1'
#
loop_
_entity.id
_entity.type
_entity.pdbx_description
1 polymer ?
#
loop_
_entity_poly.entity_id
_entity_poly.type
_entity_poly.pdbx_seq_one_letter_code
_entity_poly.pdbx_strand_id
1 'polypeptide(L)'
;MFFKIVNYKGYSKKYLPFPFMDLYHIKWKKRVQSKIHDHSKYGCFMILYKGVIKENIYNKNLEKIKTNYHVAPKITYINDNIGYHDVKALKTTRSFHLYFPKKHITNTYN
;
A
#
# COMPACT_ATOMS: atom_id res chain seq x y z
N MET A 1 10.59 15.20 16.66
CA MET A 1 9.78 14.51 15.63
C MET A 1 10.57 13.38 15.03
N PHE A 2 10.01 12.18 15.04
CA PHE A 2 10.73 11.00 14.59
C PHE A 2 10.18 10.49 13.27
N PHE A 3 11.06 10.23 12.34
CA PHE A 3 10.73 9.55 11.09
C PHE A 3 11.34 8.15 11.15
N LYS A 4 10.51 7.15 10.93
CA LYS A 4 10.98 5.78 10.77
C LYS A 4 11.10 5.49 9.29
N ILE A 5 12.31 5.23 8.84
CA ILE A 5 12.58 4.84 7.47
C ILE A 5 12.82 3.34 7.46
N VAL A 6 12.03 2.63 6.66
CA VAL A 6 12.19 1.19 6.46
C VAL A 6 12.53 0.97 5.00
N ASN A 7 13.70 0.40 4.74
CA ASN A 7 14.13 0.08 3.39
C ASN A 7 13.96 -1.40 3.15
N TYR A 8 13.07 -1.74 2.21
CA TYR A 8 12.92 -3.09 1.73
C TYR A 8 13.63 -3.22 0.39
N LYS A 9 13.90 -4.45 -0.03
CA LYS A 9 14.50 -4.69 -1.33
C LYS A 9 13.64 -4.07 -2.44
N GLY A 10 14.08 -2.95 -2.96
CA GLY A 10 13.45 -2.26 -4.06
C GLY A 10 12.45 -1.17 -3.70
N TYR A 11 12.14 -0.94 -2.41
CA TYR A 11 11.38 0.24 -2.04
C TYR A 11 11.77 0.79 -0.68
N SER A 12 11.43 2.06 -0.47
CA SER A 12 11.72 2.81 0.75
C SER A 12 10.41 3.33 1.31
N LYS A 13 10.12 3.01 2.57
CA LYS A 13 8.90 3.41 3.27
C LYS A 13 9.26 4.32 4.43
N LYS A 14 8.77 5.56 4.40
CA LYS A 14 9.01 6.56 5.42
C LYS A 14 7.74 6.83 6.21
N TYR A 15 7.79 6.62 7.53
CA TYR A 15 6.69 6.97 8.42
C TYR A 15 6.70 8.47 8.67
N LEU A 16 5.54 9.10 8.49
CA LEU A 16 5.35 10.52 8.78
C LEU A 16 4.42 10.65 9.98
N PRO A 17 4.82 11.39 11.04
CA PRO A 17 3.96 11.58 12.21
C PRO A 17 2.66 12.29 11.81
N PHE A 18 1.52 11.70 12.17
CA PHE A 18 0.22 12.26 11.89
C PHE A 18 -0.76 11.85 12.98
N PRO A 19 -1.64 12.74 13.47
CA PRO A 19 -2.61 12.38 14.49
C PRO A 19 -3.68 11.44 13.93
N PHE A 20 -4.12 10.47 14.73
CA PHE A 20 -5.26 9.58 14.47
C PHE A 20 -5.05 8.53 13.38
N MET A 21 -3.98 8.57 12.62
CA MET A 21 -3.72 7.61 11.56
C MET A 21 -2.23 7.43 11.34
N ASP A 22 -1.86 6.34 10.67
CA ASP A 22 -0.50 6.12 10.22
C ASP A 22 -0.36 6.62 8.78
N LEU A 23 0.57 7.53 8.56
CA LEU A 23 0.89 8.07 7.25
C LEU A 23 2.27 7.61 6.84
N TYR A 24 2.37 7.05 5.64
CA TYR A 24 3.65 6.63 5.05
C TYR A 24 3.85 7.25 3.69
N HIS A 25 5.08 7.63 3.40
CA HIS A 25 5.50 7.95 2.04
C HIS A 25 6.35 6.79 1.51
N ILE A 26 5.99 6.25 0.36
CA ILE A 26 6.66 5.10 -0.22
C ILE A 26 7.23 5.46 -1.58
N LYS A 27 8.52 5.17 -1.76
CA LYS A 27 9.21 5.24 -3.05
C LYS A 27 9.41 3.82 -3.55
N TRP A 28 8.94 3.54 -4.74
CA TRP A 28 9.00 2.22 -5.36
C TRP A 28 9.93 2.25 -6.55
N LYS A 29 10.87 1.35 -6.60
CA LYS A 29 11.64 1.10 -7.82
C LYS A 29 10.76 0.32 -8.80
N LYS A 30 11.02 0.49 -10.10
CA LYS A 30 10.34 -0.25 -11.15
C LYS A 30 10.41 -1.76 -10.87
N ARG A 31 9.29 -2.45 -11.02
CA ARG A 31 9.11 -3.91 -10.85
C ARG A 31 9.09 -4.42 -9.42
N VAL A 32 9.20 -3.55 -8.43
CA VAL A 32 9.06 -3.97 -7.04
C VAL A 32 7.62 -4.35 -6.76
N GLN A 33 7.43 -5.47 -6.07
CA GLN A 33 6.13 -6.00 -5.70
C GLN A 33 6.07 -6.25 -4.19
N SER A 34 4.98 -5.84 -3.57
CA SER A 34 4.72 -6.15 -2.18
C SER A 34 4.24 -7.59 -2.03
N LYS A 35 4.32 -8.13 -0.80
CA LYS A 35 3.63 -9.36 -0.46
C LYS A 35 2.13 -9.10 -0.41
N ILE A 36 1.33 -10.16 -0.54
CA ILE A 36 -0.11 -10.07 -0.30
C ILE A 36 -0.31 -9.72 1.18
N HIS A 37 -1.11 -8.70 1.45
CA HIS A 37 -1.33 -8.25 2.83
C HIS A 37 -2.76 -7.77 3.03
N ASP A 38 -3.18 -7.78 4.29
CA ASP A 38 -4.47 -7.24 4.70
C ASP A 38 -4.33 -5.79 5.17
N HIS A 39 -5.45 -5.24 5.59
CA HIS A 39 -5.54 -3.86 6.05
C HIS A 39 -6.30 -3.83 7.36
N SER A 40 -6.23 -2.70 8.06
CA SER A 40 -7.02 -2.48 9.26
C SER A 40 -8.51 -2.47 8.91
N LYS A 41 -9.36 -2.60 9.94
CA LYS A 41 -10.82 -2.55 9.80
C LYS A 41 -11.30 -1.36 8.97
N TYR A 42 -10.66 -0.21 9.13
CA TYR A 42 -11.04 1.02 8.44
C TYR A 42 -10.26 1.26 7.16
N GLY A 43 -9.31 0.39 6.85
CA GLY A 43 -8.65 0.37 5.55
C GLY A 43 -7.48 1.33 5.37
N CYS A 44 -7.10 1.45 4.12
CA CYS A 44 -5.96 2.25 3.67
C CYS A 44 -6.35 3.06 2.45
N PHE A 45 -6.00 4.37 2.48
CA PHE A 45 -6.01 5.19 1.28
C PHE A 45 -4.61 5.23 0.71
N MET A 46 -4.48 5.05 -0.59
CA MET A 46 -3.24 5.25 -1.33
C MET A 46 -3.41 6.46 -2.24
N ILE A 47 -2.52 7.44 -2.08
CA ILE A 47 -2.47 8.62 -2.94
C ILE A 47 -1.26 8.45 -3.85
N LEU A 48 -1.51 8.11 -5.10
CA LEU A 48 -0.49 7.87 -6.09
C LEU A 48 -0.24 9.18 -6.85
N TYR A 49 0.92 9.79 -6.68
CA TYR A 49 1.21 11.06 -7.31
C TYR A 49 2.26 10.98 -8.42
N LYS A 50 2.98 9.87 -8.52
CA LYS A 50 3.93 9.62 -9.62
C LYS A 50 3.97 8.12 -9.92
N GLY A 51 3.95 7.77 -11.20
CA GLY A 51 4.17 6.40 -11.66
C GLY A 51 2.90 5.62 -11.94
N VAL A 52 3.05 4.31 -11.97
CA VAL A 52 1.98 3.35 -12.30
C VAL A 52 2.09 2.14 -11.37
N ILE A 53 0.96 1.76 -10.79
CA ILE A 53 0.86 0.59 -9.90
C ILE A 53 -0.14 -0.41 -10.49
N LYS A 54 0.26 -1.68 -10.49
CA LYS A 54 -0.65 -2.81 -10.74
C LYS A 54 -1.05 -3.39 -9.39
N GLU A 55 -2.33 -3.43 -9.11
CA GLU A 55 -2.88 -3.97 -7.87
C GLU A 55 -3.67 -5.24 -8.17
N ASN A 56 -3.32 -6.34 -7.50
CA ASN A 56 -4.12 -7.56 -7.52
C ASN A 56 -4.89 -7.66 -6.22
N ILE A 57 -6.19 -7.94 -6.31
CA ILE A 57 -7.07 -8.12 -5.15
C ILE A 57 -7.40 -9.61 -5.02
N TYR A 58 -7.33 -10.11 -3.77
CA TYR A 58 -7.54 -11.50 -3.43
C TYR A 58 -8.66 -11.63 -2.42
N ASN A 59 -9.41 -12.73 -2.49
CA ASN A 59 -10.35 -13.07 -1.44
C ASN A 59 -9.62 -13.67 -0.22
N LYS A 60 -10.38 -14.03 0.82
CA LYS A 60 -9.80 -14.60 2.06
C LYS A 60 -9.12 -15.94 1.85
N ASN A 61 -9.44 -16.64 0.76
CA ASN A 61 -8.78 -17.90 0.38
C ASN A 61 -7.54 -17.68 -0.46
N LEU A 62 -7.10 -16.41 -0.61
CA LEU A 62 -5.95 -15.99 -1.41
C LEU A 62 -6.11 -16.29 -2.91
N GLU A 63 -7.34 -16.33 -3.39
CA GLU A 63 -7.64 -16.45 -4.81
C GLU A 63 -7.75 -15.05 -5.43
N LYS A 64 -7.04 -14.82 -6.53
CA LYS A 64 -7.09 -13.53 -7.23
C LYS A 64 -8.49 -13.32 -7.83
N ILE A 65 -9.14 -12.25 -7.45
CA ILE A 65 -10.49 -11.93 -7.93
C ILE A 65 -10.52 -10.72 -8.84
N LYS A 66 -9.51 -9.85 -8.80
CA LYS A 66 -9.49 -8.63 -9.61
C LYS A 66 -8.07 -8.10 -9.76
N THR A 67 -7.82 -7.46 -10.91
CA THR A 67 -6.60 -6.70 -11.15
C THR A 67 -6.97 -5.28 -11.56
N ASN A 68 -6.37 -4.30 -10.89
CA ASN A 68 -6.53 -2.89 -11.21
C ASN A 68 -5.19 -2.29 -11.61
N TYR A 69 -5.23 -1.34 -12.53
CA TYR A 69 -4.08 -0.52 -12.89
C TYR A 69 -4.35 0.92 -12.46
N HIS A 70 -3.44 1.49 -11.68
CA HIS A 70 -3.57 2.85 -11.18
C HIS A 70 -2.46 3.70 -11.78
N VAL A 71 -2.86 4.78 -12.45
CA VAL A 71 -1.94 5.72 -13.09
C VAL A 71 -2.04 7.06 -12.36
N ALA A 72 -0.90 7.58 -11.93
CA ALA A 72 -0.85 8.87 -11.21
C ALA A 72 -1.36 10.02 -12.09
N PRO A 73 -2.05 11.01 -11.51
CA PRO A 73 -2.47 11.12 -10.11
C PRO A 73 -3.75 10.32 -9.84
N LYS A 74 -3.78 9.59 -8.74
CA LYS A 74 -4.98 8.79 -8.38
C LYS A 74 -5.03 8.53 -6.88
N ILE A 75 -6.25 8.53 -6.31
CA ILE A 75 -6.51 8.12 -4.92
C ILE A 75 -7.30 6.82 -4.97
N THR A 76 -6.84 5.80 -4.23
CA THR A 76 -7.51 4.51 -4.10
C THR A 76 -7.78 4.19 -2.64
N TYR A 77 -8.71 3.28 -2.39
CA TYR A 77 -9.06 2.83 -1.05
C TYR A 77 -9.26 1.32 -1.03
N ILE A 78 -8.77 0.67 0.05
CA ILE A 78 -8.99 -0.75 0.28
C ILE A 78 -9.18 -1.02 1.77
N ASN A 79 -10.05 -1.96 2.11
CA ASN A 79 -10.19 -2.51 3.47
C ASN A 79 -10.37 -4.03 3.37
N ASP A 80 -10.44 -4.70 4.53
CA ASP A 80 -10.53 -6.17 4.56
C ASP A 80 -11.83 -6.71 3.96
N ASN A 81 -12.89 -5.90 3.91
CA ASN A 81 -14.14 -6.30 3.25
C ASN A 81 -14.01 -6.31 1.73
N ILE A 82 -13.18 -5.42 1.18
CA ILE A 82 -12.89 -5.41 -0.26
C ILE A 82 -11.96 -6.56 -0.62
N GLY A 83 -10.98 -6.85 0.24
CA GLY A 83 -10.06 -7.95 0.04
C GLY A 83 -8.65 -7.66 0.51
N TYR A 84 -7.79 -8.65 0.32
CA TYR A 84 -6.36 -8.50 0.49
C TYR A 84 -5.76 -8.05 -0.83
N HIS A 85 -4.59 -7.46 -0.82
CA HIS A 85 -3.95 -7.08 -2.08
C HIS A 85 -2.43 -7.24 -2.06
N ASP A 86 -1.86 -7.35 -3.25
CA ASP A 86 -0.48 -7.01 -3.51
C ASP A 86 -0.42 -5.88 -4.52
N VAL A 87 0.67 -5.16 -4.53
CA VAL A 87 0.90 -4.07 -5.48
C VAL A 87 2.29 -4.20 -6.09
N LYS A 88 2.36 -3.90 -7.39
CA LYS A 88 3.60 -3.93 -8.16
C LYS A 88 3.80 -2.62 -8.88
N ALA A 89 4.96 -2.01 -8.71
CA ALA A 89 5.30 -0.79 -9.43
C ALA A 89 5.71 -1.13 -10.85
N LEU A 90 5.00 -0.62 -11.84
CA LEU A 90 5.33 -0.83 -13.26
C LEU A 90 6.33 0.20 -13.76
N LYS A 91 6.51 1.29 -13.04
CA LYS A 91 7.51 2.32 -13.24
C LYS A 91 8.04 2.76 -11.88
N THR A 92 9.07 3.58 -11.85
CA THR A 92 9.47 4.27 -10.62
C THR A 92 8.26 5.06 -10.12
N THR A 93 7.80 4.76 -8.90
CA THR A 93 6.51 5.23 -8.39
C THR A 93 6.69 5.85 -7.02
N ARG A 94 5.84 6.84 -6.71
CA ARG A 94 5.79 7.49 -5.41
C ARG A 94 4.35 7.61 -4.95
N SER A 95 4.10 7.26 -3.68
CA SER A 95 2.76 7.25 -3.12
C SER A 95 2.77 7.63 -1.64
N PHE A 96 1.61 8.12 -1.17
CA PHE A 96 1.32 8.23 0.25
C PHE A 96 0.30 7.17 0.62
N HIS A 97 0.44 6.59 1.82
CA HIS A 97 -0.48 5.59 2.34
C HIS A 97 -0.97 6.04 3.71
N LEU A 98 -2.29 6.07 3.88
CA LEU A 98 -2.94 6.45 5.12
C LEU A 98 -3.71 5.26 5.67
N TYR A 99 -3.35 4.80 6.87
CA TYR A 99 -3.96 3.65 7.54
C TYR A 99 -4.72 4.10 8.77
N PHE A 100 -5.90 3.55 8.96
CA PHE A 100 -6.75 3.76 10.14
C PHE A 100 -6.95 2.44 10.88
N PRO A 101 -7.00 2.45 12.23
CA PRO A 101 -6.53 3.51 13.11
C PRO A 101 -5.00 3.58 13.17
N LYS A 102 -4.49 4.57 13.90
CA LYS A 102 -3.06 4.64 14.18
C LYS A 102 -2.59 3.37 14.89
N LYS A 103 -1.37 2.91 14.58
CA LYS A 103 -0.78 1.67 15.11
C LYS A 103 -1.56 0.41 14.69
N HIS A 104 -2.14 0.44 13.50
CA HIS A 104 -2.78 -0.75 12.93
C HIS A 104 -1.77 -1.89 12.75
N ILE A 105 -2.27 -3.11 12.70
CA ILE A 105 -1.47 -4.30 12.40
C ILE A 105 -1.82 -4.80 11.00
N THR A 106 -0.80 -5.00 10.17
CA THR A 106 -0.95 -5.56 8.84
C THR A 106 -0.33 -6.95 8.81
N ASN A 107 -1.12 -7.95 8.38
CA ASN A 107 -0.64 -9.31 8.21
C ASN A 107 -0.28 -9.55 6.74
N THR A 108 0.76 -10.34 6.50
CA THR A 108 1.20 -10.68 5.14
C THR A 108 0.94 -12.16 4.86
N TYR A 109 0.63 -12.45 3.60
CA TYR A 109 0.29 -13.79 3.13
C TYR A 109 1.06 -14.10 1.85
N ASN A 110 1.58 -15.30 1.79
CA ASN A 110 2.24 -15.77 0.58
C ASN A 110 1.89 -17.21 0.32
#